data_172255a6f3732c5511fd43466d151abd
#
_entry.id   172255a6f3732c5511fd43466d151abd
#
_cell.length_a   1.000
_cell.length_b   1.000
_cell.length_c   1.000
_cell.angle_alpha   90.00
_cell.angle_beta   90.00
_cell.angle_gamma   90.00
#
_symmetry.space_group_name_H-M   'P 1'
#
loop_
_entity.id
_entity.type
_entity.pdbx_description
1 polymer ?
#
loop_
_entity_poly.entity_id
_entity_poly.type
_entity_poly.pdbx_seq_one_letter_code
_entity_poly.pdbx_strand_id
1 'polypeptide(L)' 'MPALLRVLQDAHESDMVRHEAAEALGGIATPEVLPHLKEWMGRADAPRVVRESCQVAIDMWEVRVCFGARSTFPFRG' A
#
# COMPACT_ATOMS: atom_id res chain seq x y z
N MET A 1 -6.53 11.23 8.89
CA MET A 1 -6.11 10.49 7.70
C MET A 1 -4.69 10.88 7.33
N PRO A 2 -3.82 9.91 7.06
CA PRO A 2 -2.44 10.23 6.71
C PRO A 2 -2.35 11.04 5.42
N ALA A 3 -1.39 11.93 5.36
CA ALA A 3 -1.20 12.75 4.16
C ALA A 3 -0.92 11.90 2.93
N LEU A 4 -0.18 10.81 3.10
CA LEU A 4 0.13 9.93 1.97
C LEU A 4 -1.11 9.27 1.39
N LEU A 5 -2.07 8.94 2.24
CA LEU A 5 -3.31 8.35 1.76
C LEU A 5 -4.10 9.36 0.92
N ARG A 6 -4.07 10.62 1.33
CA ARG A 6 -4.74 11.66 0.56
C ARG A 6 -4.10 11.83 -0.81
N VAL A 7 -2.78 11.74 -0.89
CA VAL A 7 -2.08 11.82 -2.16
C VAL A 7 -2.46 10.64 -3.04
N LEU A 8 -2.51 9.45 -2.48
CA LEU A 8 -2.89 8.25 -3.23
C LEU A 8 -4.28 8.41 -3.83
N GLN A 9 -5.20 8.99 -3.06
CA GLN A 9 -6.59 9.10 -3.49
C GLN A 9 -6.86 10.30 -4.39
N ASP A 10 -5.87 11.16 -4.61
CA ASP A 10 -6.08 12.38 -5.39
C ASP A 10 -5.95 12.06 -6.87
N ALA A 11 -7.07 12.13 -7.58
CA ALA A 11 -7.11 11.84 -9.00
C ALA A 11 -6.34 12.85 -9.83
N HIS A 12 -6.02 14.00 -9.27
CA HIS A 12 -5.26 15.03 -9.99
C HIS A 12 -3.77 14.87 -9.86
N GLU A 13 -3.31 13.98 -8.97
CA GLU A 13 -1.89 13.72 -8.85
C GLU A 13 -1.40 12.78 -9.96
N SER A 14 -0.11 12.88 -10.27
CA SER A 14 0.45 11.99 -11.27
C SER A 14 0.50 10.56 -10.76
N ASP A 15 0.48 9.62 -11.69
CA ASP A 15 0.51 8.22 -11.34
C ASP A 15 1.78 7.86 -10.57
N MET A 16 2.91 8.48 -10.93
CA MET A 16 4.16 8.20 -10.24
C MET A 16 4.12 8.64 -8.78
N VAL A 17 3.55 9.83 -8.52
CA VAL A 17 3.44 10.33 -7.16
C VAL A 17 2.51 9.44 -6.36
N ARG A 18 1.40 9.02 -6.97
CA ARG A 18 0.47 8.13 -6.30
C ARG A 18 1.09 6.77 -6.01
N HIS A 19 1.93 6.27 -6.93
CA HIS A 19 2.65 5.02 -6.72
C HIS A 19 3.58 5.13 -5.52
N GLU A 20 4.33 6.23 -5.43
CA GLU A 20 5.25 6.41 -4.32
C GLU A 20 4.52 6.54 -2.99
N ALA A 21 3.36 7.20 -3.01
CA ALA A 21 2.55 7.29 -1.81
C ALA A 21 2.09 5.90 -1.36
N ALA A 22 1.68 5.05 -2.31
CA ALA A 22 1.27 3.70 -1.97
C ALA A 22 2.42 2.89 -1.39
N GLU A 23 3.61 3.01 -1.97
CA GLU A 23 4.77 2.29 -1.45
C GLU A 23 5.10 2.74 -0.03
N ALA A 24 5.03 4.04 0.22
CA ALA A 24 5.31 4.55 1.55
C ALA A 24 4.29 4.05 2.56
N LEU A 25 3.01 3.99 2.17
CA LEU A 25 1.98 3.48 3.06
C LEU A 25 2.20 2.02 3.40
N GLY A 26 2.62 1.23 2.41
CA GLY A 26 2.94 -0.17 2.66
C GLY A 26 4.12 -0.31 3.61
N GLY A 27 5.11 0.58 3.48
CA GLY A 27 6.28 0.56 4.35
C GLY A 27 5.98 0.96 5.78
N ILE A 28 5.02 1.86 5.98
CA ILE A 28 4.63 2.28 7.32
C ILE A 28 3.87 1.18 8.04
N ALA A 29 3.08 0.42 7.31
CA ALA A 29 2.36 -0.74 7.83
C ALA A 29 1.39 -0.40 8.96
N THR A 30 0.68 0.72 8.85
CA THR A 30 -0.36 1.05 9.80
C THR A 30 -1.65 0.32 9.43
N PRO A 31 -2.31 -0.33 10.41
CA PRO A 31 -3.49 -1.13 10.07
C PRO A 31 -4.64 -0.33 9.46
N GLU A 32 -4.76 0.93 9.81
CA GLU A 32 -5.90 1.70 9.34
C GLU A 32 -5.82 2.07 7.87
N VAL A 33 -4.65 1.92 7.22
CA VAL A 33 -4.56 2.19 5.79
C VAL A 33 -4.87 0.97 4.95
N LEU A 34 -4.83 -0.22 5.52
CA LEU A 34 -5.02 -1.45 4.76
C LEU A 34 -6.37 -1.50 4.03
N PRO A 35 -7.49 -1.16 4.68
CA PRO A 35 -8.76 -1.18 3.95
C PRO A 35 -8.78 -0.22 2.76
N HIS A 36 -8.12 0.92 2.90
CA HIS A 36 -8.05 1.89 1.81
C HIS A 36 -7.22 1.37 0.65
N LEU A 37 -6.12 0.69 0.94
CA LEU A 37 -5.30 0.10 -0.10
C LEU A 37 -6.08 -0.98 -0.85
N LYS A 38 -6.82 -1.79 -0.12
CA LYS A 38 -7.63 -2.85 -0.74
C LYS A 38 -8.74 -2.26 -1.59
N GLU A 39 -9.35 -1.18 -1.12
CA GLU A 39 -10.39 -0.52 -1.89
C GLU A 39 -9.84 -0.02 -3.22
N TRP A 40 -8.72 0.65 -3.19
CA TRP A 40 -8.16 1.23 -4.41
C TRP A 40 -7.61 0.17 -5.35
N MET A 41 -7.11 -0.94 -4.81
CA MET A 41 -6.69 -2.03 -5.65
C MET A 41 -7.85 -2.60 -6.45
N GLY A 42 -9.05 -2.60 -5.88
CA GLY A 42 -10.23 -3.16 -6.54
C GLY A 42 -11.05 -2.19 -7.34
N ARG A 43 -10.69 -0.90 -7.38
CA ARG A 43 -11.50 0.08 -8.09
C ARG A 43 -11.24 0.02 -9.58
N ALA A 44 -12.32 -0.18 -10.33
CA ALA A 44 -12.21 -0.24 -11.79
C ALA A 44 -11.86 1.11 -12.39
N ASP A 45 -12.21 2.21 -11.70
CA ASP A 45 -11.96 3.56 -12.20
C ASP A 45 -10.59 4.08 -11.83
N ALA A 46 -9.82 3.35 -11.05
CA ALA A 46 -8.47 3.78 -10.69
C ALA A 46 -7.51 3.41 -11.83
N PRO A 47 -6.49 4.24 -12.07
CA PRO A 47 -5.50 3.89 -13.08
C PRO A 47 -4.82 2.57 -12.74
N ARG A 48 -4.42 1.85 -13.77
CA ARG A 48 -3.80 0.54 -13.57
C ARG A 48 -2.57 0.62 -12.68
N VAL A 49 -1.75 1.67 -12.86
CA VAL A 49 -0.53 1.80 -12.09
C VAL A 49 -0.85 2.00 -10.61
N VAL A 50 -1.95 2.70 -10.31
CA VAL A 50 -2.37 2.91 -8.93
C VAL A 50 -2.84 1.59 -8.32
N ARG A 51 -3.62 0.82 -9.08
CA ARG A 51 -4.10 -0.46 -8.58
C ARG A 51 -2.94 -1.42 -8.32
N GLU A 52 -1.97 -1.46 -9.23
CA GLU A 52 -0.81 -2.32 -9.05
C GLU A 52 0.05 -1.85 -7.89
N SER A 53 0.17 -0.54 -7.71
CA SER A 53 0.93 0.00 -6.59
C SER A 53 0.30 -0.37 -5.26
N CYS A 54 -1.03 -0.35 -5.21
CA CYS A 54 -1.72 -0.75 -3.99
C CYS A 54 -1.52 -2.23 -3.70
N GLN A 55 -1.46 -3.06 -4.73
CA GLN A 55 -1.18 -4.48 -4.54
C GLN A 55 0.21 -4.68 -3.94
N VAL A 56 1.21 -3.97 -4.47
CA VAL A 56 2.56 -4.05 -3.94
C VAL A 56 2.58 -3.55 -2.49
N ALA A 57 1.86 -2.47 -2.21
CA ALA A 57 1.81 -1.93 -0.86
C ALA A 57 1.19 -2.91 0.12
N ILE A 58 0.14 -3.62 -0.30
CA ILE A 58 -0.49 -4.62 0.55
C ILE A 58 0.49 -5.76 0.82
N ASP A 59 1.22 -6.19 -0.20
CA ASP A 59 2.21 -7.24 -0.04
C ASP A 59 3.30 -6.82 0.94
N MET A 60 3.79 -5.59 0.82
CA MET A 60 4.79 -5.07 1.74
C MET A 60 4.23 -4.99 3.16
N TRP A 61 2.98 -4.54 3.28
CA TRP A 61 2.33 -4.43 4.56
C TRP A 61 2.28 -5.79 5.25
N GLU A 62 1.89 -6.82 4.50
CA GLU A 62 1.76 -8.16 5.06
C GLU A 62 3.11 -8.73 5.48
N VAL A 63 4.14 -8.47 4.70
CA VAL A 63 5.48 -8.94 5.05
C VAL A 63 5.97 -8.26 6.32
N ARG A 64 5.78 -6.96 6.45
CA ARG A 64 6.23 -6.25 7.64
C ARG A 64 5.50 -6.70 8.88
N VAL A 65 4.20 -6.91 8.77
CA VAL A 65 3.42 -7.38 9.91
C VAL A 65 3.87 -8.78 10.30
N CYS A 66 4.14 -9.62 9.33
CA CYS A 66 4.61 -10.97 9.58
C CYS A 66 5.97 -10.96 10.29
N PHE A 67 6.90 -10.15 9.82
CA PHE A 67 8.19 -10.03 10.47
C PHE A 67 8.07 -9.44 11.86
N GLY A 68 7.21 -8.47 12.03
CA GLY A 68 6.99 -7.87 13.33
C GLY A 68 6.37 -8.83 14.31
N ALA A 69 5.53 -9.73 13.83
CA ALA A 69 4.87 -10.70 14.68
C ALA A 69 5.77 -11.89 14.97
N ARG A 70 6.71 -12.22 14.12
CA ARG A 70 7.51 -13.39 14.37
C ARG A 70 8.92 -13.07 14.13
N SER A 71 9.63 -12.85 15.09
CA SER A 71 11.02 -12.55 14.95
C SER A 71 11.81 -13.69 14.41
N THR A 72 11.34 -14.92 14.54
CA THR A 72 12.07 -15.97 13.99
C THR A 72 11.53 -16.27 12.67
N PHE A 73 11.92 -15.83 11.68
CA PHE A 73 11.41 -16.06 10.46
C PHE A 73 12.22 -17.00 9.71
N PRO A 74 11.74 -18.00 9.36
CA PRO A 74 12.51 -18.90 8.66
C PRO A 74 12.47 -18.46 7.31
N PHE A 75 12.65 -18.11 6.81
CA PHE A 75 12.69 -17.78 5.66
C PHE A 75 12.88 -18.60 4.78
N ARG A 76 12.61 -19.05 4.59
CA ARG A 76 12.73 -19.79 4.00
C ARG A 76 12.92 -19.53 3.14
N GLY A 77 13.16 -19.37 3.14
CA GLY A 77 13.61 -19.13 2.26
C GLY A 77 13.40 -19.25 1.83
#